data_77faad208a9094b7a9b6e316e6902d93
#
_entry.id   77faad208a9094b7a9b6e316e6902d93
#
_cell.length_a   1.000
_cell.length_b   1.000
_cell.length_c   1.000
_cell.angle_alpha   90.00
_cell.angle_beta   90.00
_cell.angle_gamma   90.00
#
_symmetry.space_group_name_H-M   'P 1'
#
loop_
_entity.id
_entity.type
_entity.pdbx_description
1 polymer ?
#
loop_
_entity_poly.entity_id
_entity_poly.type
_entity_poly.pdbx_seq_one_letter_code
_entity_poly.pdbx_strand_id
1 'polypeptide(L)'
;MNIDLSGRTALVTGSTAGIGAAVALALGTAGADVVLNGRNAERVAETARRLGARGVAADVGTPEGCDALIRQIPEADILVNNSGIFATQPVFEIPDEEWLRFFYVNVLSGIRLARHYAPRMAGRKWGRVVFVSSEAGVQTPTDMVHYGMTKTAQLAVSRGMAQELAGTGVTVNCVLPGPTMSDGVLAMFDELYPGLEAAEQERRFVAEGRASTSLLRRLIRPEEVASLVTYVSSDRSAATTGAALSVDGGLVPTIFP
;
A
#
# COMPACT_ATOMS: atom_id res chain seq x y z
N MET A 1 19.38 4.96 -11.67
CA MET A 1 19.26 3.48 -11.67
C MET A 1 18.16 3.15 -12.68
N ASN A 2 18.45 2.33 -13.69
CA ASN A 2 17.42 1.89 -14.62
C ASN A 2 16.75 0.62 -14.04
N ILE A 3 15.42 0.65 -13.86
CA ILE A 3 14.58 -0.50 -13.48
C ILE A 3 13.79 -0.87 -14.72
N ASP A 4 13.89 -2.14 -15.12
CA ASP A 4 13.13 -2.70 -16.23
C ASP A 4 12.26 -3.85 -15.71
N LEU A 5 10.95 -3.69 -15.87
CA LEU A 5 9.92 -4.67 -15.50
C LEU A 5 9.18 -5.21 -16.74
N SER A 6 9.77 -5.06 -17.92
CA SER A 6 9.19 -5.57 -19.16
C SER A 6 8.91 -7.07 -19.07
N GLY A 7 7.73 -7.48 -19.52
CA GLY A 7 7.28 -8.88 -19.46
C GLY A 7 6.78 -9.32 -18.06
N ARG A 8 6.70 -8.41 -17.06
CA ARG A 8 6.14 -8.69 -15.74
C ARG A 8 4.71 -8.18 -15.63
N THR A 9 3.82 -8.98 -15.09
CA THR A 9 2.46 -8.55 -14.73
C THR A 9 2.42 -8.08 -13.28
N ALA A 10 1.99 -6.84 -13.05
CA ALA A 10 1.87 -6.23 -11.73
C ALA A 10 0.41 -5.97 -11.35
N LEU A 11 -0.08 -6.64 -10.31
CA LEU A 11 -1.40 -6.40 -9.72
C LEU A 11 -1.26 -5.44 -8.54
N VAL A 12 -1.95 -4.29 -8.61
CA VAL A 12 -1.97 -3.28 -7.54
C VAL A 12 -3.40 -3.13 -7.02
N THR A 13 -3.63 -3.47 -5.76
CA THR A 13 -4.94 -3.31 -5.14
C THR A 13 -5.15 -1.88 -4.61
N GLY A 14 -6.42 -1.39 -4.63
CA GLY A 14 -6.72 -0.02 -4.18
C GLY A 14 -6.02 1.04 -5.02
N SER A 15 -5.91 0.85 -6.32
CA SER A 15 -5.05 1.64 -7.22
C SER A 15 -5.80 2.67 -8.08
N THR A 16 -7.00 3.08 -7.67
CA THR A 16 -7.78 4.10 -8.40
C THR A 16 -7.42 5.55 -7.99
N ALA A 17 -6.65 5.73 -6.92
CA ALA A 17 -6.23 7.05 -6.41
C ALA A 17 -4.97 6.93 -5.51
N GLY A 18 -4.43 8.07 -5.10
CA GLY A 18 -3.37 8.19 -4.10
C GLY A 18 -2.13 7.31 -4.36
N ILE A 19 -1.60 6.69 -3.30
CA ILE A 19 -0.41 5.84 -3.36
C ILE A 19 -0.57 4.72 -4.40
N GLY A 20 -1.71 4.03 -4.41
CA GLY A 20 -1.94 2.92 -5.33
C GLY A 20 -1.91 3.32 -6.80
N ALA A 21 -2.46 4.48 -7.16
CA ALA A 21 -2.42 5.00 -8.52
C ALA A 21 -0.99 5.43 -8.93
N ALA A 22 -0.25 6.07 -8.02
CA ALA A 22 1.14 6.44 -8.24
C ALA A 22 2.04 5.20 -8.42
N VAL A 23 1.85 4.16 -7.61
CA VAL A 23 2.54 2.87 -7.74
C VAL A 23 2.24 2.22 -9.08
N ALA A 24 0.96 2.18 -9.48
CA ALA A 24 0.55 1.62 -10.77
C ALA A 24 1.22 2.35 -11.94
N LEU A 25 1.23 3.69 -11.91
CA LEU A 25 1.91 4.51 -12.90
C LEU A 25 3.42 4.22 -12.95
N ALA A 26 4.08 4.17 -11.79
CA ALA A 26 5.53 3.95 -11.72
C ALA A 26 5.94 2.56 -12.22
N LEU A 27 5.17 1.50 -11.86
CA LEU A 27 5.41 0.14 -12.36
C LEU A 27 5.18 0.05 -13.88
N GLY A 28 4.13 0.71 -14.40
CA GLY A 28 3.89 0.79 -15.84
C GLY A 28 4.99 1.55 -16.58
N THR A 29 5.46 2.66 -16.04
CA THR A 29 6.60 3.42 -16.58
C THR A 29 7.89 2.60 -16.60
N ALA A 30 8.05 1.68 -15.62
CA ALA A 30 9.15 0.72 -15.60
C ALA A 30 8.95 -0.49 -16.54
N GLY A 31 7.85 -0.54 -17.32
CA GLY A 31 7.61 -1.55 -18.35
C GLY A 31 6.69 -2.71 -17.93
N ALA A 32 6.13 -2.70 -16.70
CA ALA A 32 5.21 -3.75 -16.28
C ALA A 32 3.84 -3.65 -16.98
N ASP A 33 3.22 -4.83 -17.26
CA ASP A 33 1.80 -4.92 -17.59
C ASP A 33 0.98 -4.76 -16.30
N VAL A 34 0.40 -3.58 -16.10
CA VAL A 34 -0.26 -3.22 -14.84
C VAL A 34 -1.74 -3.58 -14.85
N VAL A 35 -2.18 -4.21 -13.78
CA VAL A 35 -3.59 -4.44 -13.47
C VAL A 35 -4.00 -3.61 -12.26
N LEU A 36 -4.94 -2.70 -12.47
CA LEU A 36 -5.56 -1.90 -11.43
C LEU A 36 -6.71 -2.64 -10.77
N ASN A 37 -6.86 -2.46 -9.47
CA ASN A 37 -8.04 -2.94 -8.76
C ASN A 37 -8.63 -1.84 -7.86
N GLY A 38 -9.94 -1.82 -7.78
CA GLY A 38 -10.74 -0.98 -6.91
C GLY A 38 -12.18 -1.48 -6.83
N ARG A 39 -12.99 -0.94 -5.92
CA ARG A 39 -14.39 -1.39 -5.72
C ARG A 39 -15.37 -0.75 -6.71
N ASN A 40 -15.13 0.49 -7.10
CA ASN A 40 -16.01 1.23 -8.00
C ASN A 40 -15.58 0.99 -9.46
N ALA A 41 -16.46 0.38 -10.26
CA ALA A 41 -16.19 -0.01 -11.65
C ALA A 41 -15.89 1.20 -12.55
N GLU A 42 -16.58 2.32 -12.36
CA GLU A 42 -16.41 3.53 -13.18
C GLU A 42 -15.03 4.16 -12.93
N ARG A 43 -14.65 4.31 -11.64
CA ARG A 43 -13.33 4.81 -11.26
C ARG A 43 -12.20 3.90 -11.74
N VAL A 44 -12.39 2.59 -11.66
CA VAL A 44 -11.42 1.61 -12.18
C VAL A 44 -11.25 1.80 -13.69
N ALA A 45 -12.34 1.86 -14.45
CA ALA A 45 -12.31 2.04 -15.90
C ALA A 45 -11.69 3.39 -16.32
N GLU A 46 -12.01 4.46 -15.61
CA GLU A 46 -11.43 5.79 -15.85
C GLU A 46 -9.92 5.81 -15.60
N THR A 47 -9.49 5.29 -14.43
CA THR A 47 -8.08 5.26 -14.07
C THR A 47 -7.29 4.34 -15.02
N ALA A 48 -7.86 3.19 -15.40
CA ALA A 48 -7.25 2.26 -16.35
C ALA A 48 -7.02 2.92 -17.71
N ARG A 49 -8.01 3.65 -18.24
CA ARG A 49 -7.84 4.42 -19.48
C ARG A 49 -6.77 5.49 -19.37
N ARG A 50 -6.76 6.25 -18.27
CA ARG A 50 -5.78 7.33 -18.02
C ARG A 50 -4.34 6.80 -17.94
N LEU A 51 -4.15 5.62 -17.36
CA LEU A 51 -2.82 5.02 -17.16
C LEU A 51 -2.42 4.03 -18.27
N GLY A 52 -3.29 3.77 -19.25
CA GLY A 52 -3.02 2.76 -20.28
C GLY A 52 -2.90 1.33 -19.71
N ALA A 53 -3.62 1.04 -18.63
CA ALA A 53 -3.53 -0.21 -17.88
C ALA A 53 -4.83 -1.03 -17.99
N ARG A 54 -4.80 -2.29 -17.53
CA ARG A 54 -6.01 -3.09 -17.33
C ARG A 54 -6.67 -2.74 -16.00
N GLY A 55 -7.99 -2.87 -15.90
CA GLY A 55 -8.73 -2.60 -14.67
C GLY A 55 -9.68 -3.72 -14.30
N VAL A 56 -9.71 -4.11 -13.03
CA VAL A 56 -10.66 -5.11 -12.48
C VAL A 56 -11.37 -4.53 -11.27
N ALA A 57 -12.70 -4.36 -11.39
CA ALA A 57 -13.54 -3.94 -10.28
C ALA A 57 -13.86 -5.15 -9.39
N ALA A 58 -13.37 -5.13 -8.15
CA ALA A 58 -13.65 -6.15 -7.14
C ALA A 58 -13.38 -5.61 -5.73
N ASP A 59 -14.20 -5.98 -4.76
CA ASP A 59 -13.96 -5.65 -3.35
C ASP A 59 -13.09 -6.73 -2.67
N VAL A 60 -11.79 -6.50 -2.65
CA VAL A 60 -10.83 -7.41 -2.01
C VAL A 60 -10.96 -7.50 -0.48
N GLY A 61 -11.76 -6.66 0.15
CA GLY A 61 -12.14 -6.80 1.55
C GLY A 61 -12.98 -8.06 1.82
N THR A 62 -13.60 -8.64 0.79
CA THR A 62 -14.42 -9.85 0.87
C THR A 62 -13.72 -11.06 0.23
N PRO A 63 -14.02 -12.30 0.68
CA PRO A 63 -13.54 -13.51 -0.01
C PRO A 63 -13.99 -13.56 -1.46
N GLU A 64 -15.25 -13.26 -1.73
CA GLU A 64 -15.88 -13.31 -3.05
C GLU A 64 -15.22 -12.33 -4.03
N GLY A 65 -14.88 -11.13 -3.54
CA GLY A 65 -14.17 -10.12 -4.33
C GLY A 65 -12.73 -10.53 -4.64
N CYS A 66 -12.02 -11.15 -3.70
CA CYS A 66 -10.70 -11.74 -3.96
C CYS A 66 -10.79 -12.84 -5.02
N ASP A 67 -11.77 -13.75 -4.91
CA ASP A 67 -11.98 -14.82 -5.86
C ASP A 67 -12.35 -14.28 -7.26
N ALA A 68 -13.17 -13.23 -7.32
CA ALA A 68 -13.53 -12.58 -8.58
C ALA A 68 -12.31 -11.93 -9.27
N LEU A 69 -11.42 -11.30 -8.50
CA LEU A 69 -10.18 -10.73 -8.99
C LEU A 69 -9.24 -11.84 -9.50
N ILE A 70 -9.05 -12.91 -8.72
CA ILE A 70 -8.21 -14.04 -9.07
C ILE A 70 -8.69 -14.74 -10.36
N ARG A 71 -10.00 -14.92 -10.53
CA ARG A 71 -10.53 -15.53 -11.76
C ARG A 71 -10.20 -14.72 -13.01
N GLN A 72 -10.18 -13.40 -12.92
CA GLN A 72 -9.85 -12.51 -14.05
C GLN A 72 -8.35 -12.37 -14.27
N ILE A 73 -7.58 -12.43 -13.20
CA ILE A 73 -6.12 -12.32 -13.20
C ILE A 73 -5.54 -13.52 -12.45
N PRO A 74 -5.46 -14.70 -13.08
CA PRO A 74 -5.03 -15.92 -12.40
C PRO A 74 -3.54 -15.94 -12.07
N GLU A 75 -2.74 -15.11 -12.74
CA GLU A 75 -1.29 -15.00 -12.55
C GLU A 75 -0.85 -13.54 -12.45
N ALA A 76 0.11 -13.30 -11.57
CA ALA A 76 0.84 -12.04 -11.45
C ALA A 76 2.28 -12.35 -11.02
N ASP A 77 3.21 -11.51 -11.44
CA ASP A 77 4.62 -11.59 -11.03
C ASP A 77 4.90 -10.66 -9.86
N ILE A 78 4.17 -9.56 -9.80
CA ILE A 78 4.26 -8.55 -8.75
C ILE A 78 2.86 -8.37 -8.16
N LEU A 79 2.74 -8.52 -6.84
CA LEU A 79 1.52 -8.24 -6.08
C LEU A 79 1.78 -7.10 -5.11
N VAL A 80 1.09 -5.98 -5.29
CA VAL A 80 1.11 -4.85 -4.35
C VAL A 80 -0.22 -4.80 -3.60
N ASN A 81 -0.20 -5.23 -2.35
CA ASN A 81 -1.32 -5.17 -1.41
C ASN A 81 -1.39 -3.76 -0.82
N ASN A 82 -2.06 -2.85 -1.52
CA ASN A 82 -2.22 -1.45 -1.12
C ASN A 82 -3.63 -1.12 -0.63
N SER A 83 -4.64 -1.94 -0.92
CA SER A 83 -5.99 -1.72 -0.41
C SER A 83 -6.01 -1.58 1.10
N GLY A 84 -6.68 -0.54 1.60
CA GLY A 84 -6.82 -0.31 3.03
C GLY A 84 -7.84 0.78 3.33
N ILE A 85 -8.30 0.77 4.56
CA ILE A 85 -9.16 1.80 5.17
C ILE A 85 -8.49 2.32 6.42
N PHE A 86 -8.78 3.56 6.76
CA PHE A 86 -8.34 4.21 7.98
C PHE A 86 -9.47 5.11 8.52
N ALA A 87 -9.53 5.28 9.81
CA ALA A 87 -10.42 6.21 10.48
C ALA A 87 -9.85 6.56 11.87
N THR A 88 -10.27 7.69 12.39
CA THR A 88 -9.99 8.09 13.77
C THR A 88 -11.18 7.75 14.65
N GLN A 89 -10.93 7.11 15.79
CA GLN A 89 -11.97 6.80 16.80
C GLN A 89 -11.31 6.59 18.17
N PRO A 90 -11.92 7.06 19.27
CA PRO A 90 -11.44 6.74 20.61
C PRO A 90 -11.40 5.22 20.83
N VAL A 91 -10.26 4.69 21.30
CA VAL A 91 -10.02 3.25 21.34
C VAL A 91 -11.07 2.44 22.12
N PHE A 92 -11.59 3.02 23.21
CA PHE A 92 -12.59 2.35 24.08
C PHE A 92 -14.02 2.45 23.53
N GLU A 93 -14.22 3.16 22.42
CA GLU A 93 -15.52 3.31 21.75
C GLU A 93 -15.60 2.53 20.44
N ILE A 94 -14.54 1.82 20.06
CA ILE A 94 -14.50 1.04 18.82
C ILE A 94 -15.24 -0.28 19.02
N PRO A 95 -16.39 -0.50 18.34
CA PRO A 95 -17.12 -1.76 18.44
C PRO A 95 -16.40 -2.90 17.71
N ASP A 96 -16.67 -4.14 18.08
CA ASP A 96 -16.03 -5.34 17.53
C ASP A 96 -16.17 -5.42 16.02
N GLU A 97 -17.29 -4.98 15.45
CA GLU A 97 -17.53 -4.97 14.00
C GLU A 97 -16.53 -4.09 13.25
N GLU A 98 -16.13 -2.95 13.84
CA GLU A 98 -15.13 -2.08 13.25
C GLU A 98 -13.73 -2.70 13.32
N TRP A 99 -13.34 -3.33 14.43
CA TRP A 99 -12.11 -4.10 14.53
C TRP A 99 -12.03 -5.16 13.44
N LEU A 100 -13.10 -5.94 13.27
CA LEU A 100 -13.20 -6.98 12.25
C LEU A 100 -13.20 -6.40 10.84
N ARG A 101 -13.93 -5.32 10.58
CA ARG A 101 -13.95 -4.66 9.28
C ARG A 101 -12.56 -4.20 8.85
N PHE A 102 -11.82 -3.55 9.76
CA PHE A 102 -10.44 -3.15 9.50
C PHE A 102 -9.52 -4.34 9.24
N PHE A 103 -9.67 -5.41 10.02
CA PHE A 103 -8.88 -6.62 9.82
C PHE A 103 -9.18 -7.31 8.49
N TYR A 104 -10.44 -7.42 8.10
CA TYR A 104 -10.83 -8.01 6.81
C TYR A 104 -10.27 -7.21 5.64
N VAL A 105 -10.39 -5.89 5.66
CA VAL A 105 -9.99 -5.04 4.54
C VAL A 105 -8.47 -4.86 4.48
N ASN A 106 -7.81 -4.58 5.61
CA ASN A 106 -6.40 -4.21 5.62
C ASN A 106 -5.46 -5.42 5.68
N VAL A 107 -5.90 -6.54 6.27
CA VAL A 107 -5.01 -7.69 6.51
C VAL A 107 -5.42 -8.89 5.66
N LEU A 108 -6.64 -9.39 5.83
CA LEU A 108 -7.08 -10.63 5.16
C LEU A 108 -7.16 -10.48 3.64
N SER A 109 -7.45 -9.30 3.11
CA SER A 109 -7.39 -9.03 1.67
C SER A 109 -6.04 -9.41 1.08
N GLY A 110 -4.96 -8.88 1.66
CA GLY A 110 -3.60 -9.15 1.21
C GLY A 110 -3.17 -10.60 1.44
N ILE A 111 -3.59 -11.21 2.57
CA ILE A 111 -3.32 -12.63 2.86
C ILE A 111 -3.99 -13.53 1.80
N ARG A 112 -5.27 -13.29 1.46
CA ARG A 112 -6.00 -14.09 0.46
C ARG A 112 -5.33 -14.04 -0.90
N LEU A 113 -4.95 -12.86 -1.36
CA LEU A 113 -4.26 -12.67 -2.64
C LEU A 113 -2.86 -13.28 -2.61
N ALA A 114 -2.05 -13.01 -1.58
CA ALA A 114 -0.72 -13.57 -1.46
C ALA A 114 -0.73 -15.11 -1.39
N ARG A 115 -1.71 -15.70 -0.68
CA ARG A 115 -1.91 -17.16 -0.63
C ARG A 115 -2.16 -17.77 -2.01
N HIS A 116 -2.78 -17.04 -2.93
CA HIS A 116 -2.98 -17.51 -4.31
C HIS A 116 -1.74 -17.29 -5.18
N TYR A 117 -1.15 -16.09 -5.16
CA TYR A 117 -0.09 -15.73 -6.10
C TYR A 117 1.30 -16.20 -5.67
N ALA A 118 1.66 -16.12 -4.39
CA ALA A 118 3.03 -16.38 -3.95
C ALA A 118 3.52 -17.83 -4.21
N PRO A 119 2.72 -18.89 -4.00
CA PRO A 119 3.13 -20.24 -4.38
C PRO A 119 3.34 -20.40 -5.89
N ARG A 120 2.55 -19.71 -6.71
CA ARG A 120 2.70 -19.72 -8.18
C ARG A 120 3.97 -18.99 -8.63
N MET A 121 4.27 -17.86 -7.99
CA MET A 121 5.54 -17.14 -8.16
C MET A 121 6.73 -18.04 -7.80
N ALA A 122 6.65 -18.76 -6.67
CA ALA A 122 7.69 -19.71 -6.22
C ALA A 122 7.93 -20.83 -7.25
N GLY A 123 6.86 -21.39 -7.84
CA GLY A 123 6.95 -22.37 -8.93
C GLY A 123 7.70 -21.85 -10.16
N ARG A 124 7.60 -20.53 -10.44
CA ARG A 124 8.31 -19.85 -11.54
C ARG A 124 9.69 -19.31 -11.12
N LYS A 125 10.09 -19.51 -9.84
CA LYS A 125 11.35 -19.05 -9.24
C LYS A 125 11.57 -17.53 -9.32
N TRP A 126 10.49 -16.77 -9.38
CA TRP A 126 10.52 -15.32 -9.35
C TRP A 126 9.17 -14.76 -8.88
N GLY A 127 9.20 -13.76 -8.05
CA GLY A 127 8.01 -13.01 -7.63
C GLY A 127 8.34 -11.91 -6.64
N ARG A 128 7.43 -10.94 -6.56
CA ARG A 128 7.51 -9.80 -5.64
C ARG A 128 6.16 -9.59 -4.97
N VAL A 129 6.11 -9.68 -3.66
CA VAL A 129 4.93 -9.38 -2.86
C VAL A 129 5.26 -8.19 -1.96
N VAL A 130 4.48 -7.13 -2.08
CA VAL A 130 4.64 -5.91 -1.31
C VAL A 130 3.36 -5.64 -0.53
N PHE A 131 3.46 -5.42 0.77
CA PHE A 131 2.39 -4.89 1.59
C PHE A 131 2.65 -3.40 1.82
N VAL A 132 1.69 -2.55 1.46
CA VAL A 132 1.72 -1.13 1.83
C VAL A 132 1.11 -1.00 3.22
N SER A 133 2.00 -1.02 4.22
CA SER A 133 1.65 -0.84 5.62
C SER A 133 1.52 0.65 5.95
N SER A 134 2.13 1.11 7.02
CA SER A 134 2.18 2.51 7.48
C SER A 134 3.21 2.63 8.59
N GLU A 135 3.70 3.83 8.84
CA GLU A 135 4.41 4.20 10.08
C GLU A 135 3.57 3.87 11.32
N ALA A 136 2.23 3.96 11.21
CA ALA A 136 1.29 3.61 12.27
C ALA A 136 1.38 2.14 12.72
N GLY A 137 1.98 1.28 11.91
CA GLY A 137 2.29 -0.11 12.29
C GLY A 137 3.47 -0.23 13.26
N VAL A 138 4.28 0.81 13.41
CA VAL A 138 5.41 0.91 14.34
C VAL A 138 5.09 1.89 15.47
N GLN A 139 4.56 3.06 15.15
CA GLN A 139 4.15 4.08 16.09
C GLN A 139 2.64 4.32 15.99
N THR A 140 1.86 3.46 16.65
CA THR A 140 0.39 3.50 16.57
C THR A 140 -0.17 4.78 17.18
N PRO A 141 -0.93 5.59 16.42
CA PRO A 141 -1.59 6.77 16.98
C PRO A 141 -2.72 6.36 17.94
N THR A 142 -2.89 7.11 19.04
CA THR A 142 -3.84 6.77 20.10
C THR A 142 -5.32 6.81 19.66
N ASP A 143 -5.62 7.55 18.62
CA ASP A 143 -6.96 7.70 18.02
C ASP A 143 -7.14 6.85 16.74
N MET A 144 -6.17 5.98 16.39
CA MET A 144 -6.23 5.05 15.25
C MET A 144 -5.73 3.66 15.62
N VAL A 145 -6.01 3.19 16.84
CA VAL A 145 -5.44 1.93 17.34
C VAL A 145 -5.83 0.73 16.49
N HIS A 146 -7.10 0.63 16.06
CA HIS A 146 -7.57 -0.44 15.16
C HIS A 146 -6.87 -0.41 13.79
N TYR A 147 -6.57 0.77 13.27
CA TYR A 147 -5.77 0.92 12.04
C TYR A 147 -4.32 0.47 12.30
N GLY A 148 -3.66 1.02 13.32
CA GLY A 148 -2.27 0.68 13.66
C GLY A 148 -2.09 -0.82 13.89
N MET A 149 -3.01 -1.46 14.63
CA MET A 149 -3.05 -2.91 14.80
C MET A 149 -3.01 -3.66 13.47
N THR A 150 -3.84 -3.25 12.49
CA THR A 150 -3.84 -3.92 11.19
C THR A 150 -2.52 -3.69 10.42
N LYS A 151 -1.91 -2.52 10.56
CA LYS A 151 -0.64 -2.21 9.91
C LYS A 151 0.53 -2.96 10.55
N THR A 152 0.53 -3.14 11.87
CA THR A 152 1.49 -4.03 12.57
C THR A 152 1.29 -5.50 12.15
N ALA A 153 0.04 -5.96 12.04
CA ALA A 153 -0.25 -7.31 11.57
C ALA A 153 0.32 -7.59 10.17
N GLN A 154 0.29 -6.62 9.26
CA GLN A 154 0.91 -6.74 7.92
C GLN A 154 2.43 -6.98 8.01
N LEU A 155 3.15 -6.39 8.99
CA LEU A 155 4.58 -6.61 9.18
C LEU A 155 4.86 -8.07 9.56
N ALA A 156 4.10 -8.61 10.52
CA ALA A 156 4.22 -10.00 10.94
C ALA A 156 3.89 -10.98 9.81
N VAL A 157 2.79 -10.73 9.06
CA VAL A 157 2.38 -11.54 7.91
C VAL A 157 3.45 -11.54 6.82
N SER A 158 3.94 -10.37 6.45
CA SER A 158 4.99 -10.23 5.42
C SER A 158 6.27 -10.98 5.83
N ARG A 159 6.70 -10.84 7.08
CA ARG A 159 7.89 -11.53 7.60
C ARG A 159 7.72 -13.05 7.59
N GLY A 160 6.57 -13.56 8.05
CA GLY A 160 6.27 -14.99 8.03
C GLY A 160 6.24 -15.57 6.61
N MET A 161 5.60 -14.87 5.68
CA MET A 161 5.57 -15.28 4.26
C MET A 161 6.96 -15.28 3.63
N ALA A 162 7.82 -14.30 3.95
CA ALA A 162 9.19 -14.26 3.45
C ALA A 162 10.01 -15.46 3.94
N GLN A 163 9.79 -15.91 5.18
CA GLN A 163 10.44 -17.11 5.74
C GLN A 163 9.98 -18.38 5.03
N GLU A 164 8.68 -18.54 4.79
CA GLU A 164 8.09 -19.69 4.09
C GLU A 164 8.60 -19.79 2.65
N LEU A 165 8.82 -18.64 1.99
CA LEU A 165 9.27 -18.56 0.61
C LEU A 165 10.82 -18.55 0.46
N ALA A 166 11.56 -18.89 1.52
CA ALA A 166 13.02 -18.87 1.48
C ALA A 166 13.58 -19.79 0.36
N GLY A 167 14.55 -19.28 -0.40
CA GLY A 167 15.19 -20.02 -1.49
C GLY A 167 14.38 -20.16 -2.78
N THR A 168 13.15 -19.61 -2.84
CA THR A 168 12.27 -19.75 -4.01
C THR A 168 12.46 -18.68 -5.09
N GLY A 169 13.23 -17.62 -4.81
CA GLY A 169 13.36 -16.44 -5.69
C GLY A 169 12.25 -15.42 -5.52
N VAL A 170 11.29 -15.66 -4.62
CA VAL A 170 10.23 -14.70 -4.27
C VAL A 170 10.66 -13.88 -3.08
N THR A 171 10.45 -12.55 -3.15
CA THR A 171 10.64 -11.65 -2.01
C THR A 171 9.31 -11.12 -1.51
N VAL A 172 9.18 -10.95 -0.19
CA VAL A 172 8.01 -10.36 0.46
C VAL A 172 8.47 -9.26 1.40
N ASN A 173 7.99 -8.04 1.18
CA ASN A 173 8.38 -6.87 1.97
C ASN A 173 7.18 -6.01 2.36
N CYS A 174 7.33 -5.23 3.42
CA CYS A 174 6.45 -4.12 3.75
C CYS A 174 7.10 -2.78 3.38
N VAL A 175 6.31 -1.87 2.85
CA VAL A 175 6.64 -0.45 2.73
C VAL A 175 5.78 0.31 3.73
N LEU A 176 6.38 1.22 4.49
CA LEU A 176 5.76 1.97 5.58
C LEU A 176 5.73 3.47 5.23
N PRO A 177 4.70 3.93 4.50
CA PRO A 177 4.53 5.35 4.26
C PRO A 177 4.22 6.11 5.55
N GLY A 178 4.76 7.32 5.66
CA GLY A 178 4.25 8.34 6.57
C GLY A 178 2.98 9.01 6.04
N PRO A 179 2.48 10.04 6.73
CA PRO A 179 1.36 10.85 6.25
C PRO A 179 1.65 11.35 4.84
N THR A 180 0.80 10.92 3.89
CA THR A 180 1.03 11.10 2.45
C THR A 180 -0.03 12.00 1.86
N MET A 181 0.39 12.97 1.04
CA MET A 181 -0.50 13.87 0.31
C MET A 181 -1.32 13.05 -0.70
N SER A 182 -2.60 12.94 -0.44
CA SER A 182 -3.56 12.25 -1.29
C SER A 182 -4.79 13.12 -1.52
N ASP A 183 -5.61 12.77 -2.51
CA ASP A 183 -6.85 13.51 -2.79
C ASP A 183 -7.74 13.62 -1.52
N GLY A 184 -7.79 12.57 -0.70
CA GLY A 184 -8.52 12.58 0.57
C GLY A 184 -7.90 13.51 1.61
N VAL A 185 -6.59 13.65 1.65
CA VAL A 185 -5.89 14.62 2.52
C VAL A 185 -6.11 16.03 2.06
N LEU A 186 -6.10 16.28 0.74
CA LEU A 186 -6.42 17.61 0.20
C LEU A 186 -7.86 18.04 0.54
N ALA A 187 -8.82 17.13 0.36
CA ALA A 187 -10.22 17.42 0.74
C ALA A 187 -10.34 17.73 2.25
N MET A 188 -9.65 16.99 3.11
CA MET A 188 -9.60 17.24 4.55
C MET A 188 -8.94 18.61 4.86
N PHE A 189 -7.93 19.01 4.12
CA PHE A 189 -7.30 20.34 4.30
C PHE A 189 -8.28 21.47 4.04
N ASP A 190 -9.09 21.38 2.98
CA ASP A 190 -10.11 22.37 2.66
C ASP A 190 -11.17 22.50 3.76
N GLU A 191 -11.48 21.39 4.44
CA GLU A 191 -12.39 21.39 5.61
C GLU A 191 -11.74 21.99 6.86
N LEU A 192 -10.48 21.65 7.15
CA LEU A 192 -9.78 22.08 8.36
C LEU A 192 -9.28 23.53 8.27
N TYR A 193 -8.87 23.94 7.08
CA TYR A 193 -8.22 25.24 6.85
C TYR A 193 -8.86 25.98 5.66
N PRO A 194 -10.15 26.30 5.74
CA PRO A 194 -10.87 26.93 4.62
C PRO A 194 -10.24 28.26 4.20
N GLY A 195 -10.10 28.45 2.89
CA GLY A 195 -9.61 29.71 2.31
C GLY A 195 -8.10 29.92 2.38
N LEU A 196 -7.33 28.95 2.87
CA LEU A 196 -5.87 28.99 2.79
C LEU A 196 -5.36 28.32 1.51
N GLU A 197 -4.22 28.79 1.02
CA GLU A 197 -3.50 28.13 -0.07
C GLU A 197 -2.98 26.74 0.38
N ALA A 198 -2.95 25.78 -0.53
CA ALA A 198 -2.59 24.38 -0.24
C ALA A 198 -1.24 24.22 0.49
N ALA A 199 -0.23 25.03 0.15
CA ALA A 199 1.06 25.01 0.82
C ALA A 199 0.99 25.49 2.27
N GLU A 200 0.10 26.43 2.60
CA GLU A 200 -0.13 26.89 3.96
C GLU A 200 -0.95 25.88 4.75
N GLN A 201 -1.95 25.27 4.13
CA GLN A 201 -2.73 24.16 4.72
C GLN A 201 -1.80 23.02 5.12
N GLU A 202 -0.91 22.58 4.22
CA GLU A 202 0.09 21.55 4.51
C GLU A 202 1.02 21.96 5.67
N ARG A 203 1.55 23.18 5.66
CA ARG A 203 2.44 23.65 6.72
C ARG A 203 1.76 23.64 8.09
N ARG A 204 0.52 24.08 8.20
CA ARG A 204 -0.25 24.04 9.45
C ARG A 204 -0.53 22.62 9.89
N PHE A 205 -1.02 21.79 8.99
CA PHE A 205 -1.27 20.39 9.28
C PHE A 205 -0.02 19.65 9.80
N VAL A 206 1.14 19.92 9.19
CA VAL A 206 2.42 19.36 9.66
C VAL A 206 2.81 19.93 11.01
N ALA A 207 2.69 21.23 11.22
CA ALA A 207 3.13 21.88 12.47
C ALA A 207 2.27 21.47 13.69
N GLU A 208 0.97 21.33 13.48
CA GLU A 208 -0.03 21.11 14.53
C GLU A 208 -0.43 19.64 14.68
N GLY A 209 -0.15 18.82 13.67
CA GLY A 209 -0.63 17.45 13.55
C GLY A 209 0.44 16.37 13.80
N ARG A 210 0.07 15.15 13.40
CA ARG A 210 0.91 13.94 13.56
C ARG A 210 2.23 13.97 12.79
N ALA A 211 2.32 14.79 11.75
CA ALA A 211 3.55 14.96 10.98
C ALA A 211 4.55 15.95 11.61
N SER A 212 4.25 16.49 12.80
CA SER A 212 5.10 17.50 13.47
C SER A 212 6.51 17.02 13.81
N THR A 213 6.70 15.72 14.01
CA THR A 213 8.01 15.10 14.26
C THR A 213 8.74 14.69 12.98
N SER A 214 8.13 14.81 11.80
CA SER A 214 8.77 14.49 10.52
C SER A 214 10.02 15.36 10.31
N LEU A 215 11.14 14.71 9.99
CA LEU A 215 12.39 15.40 9.69
C LEU A 215 12.34 16.20 8.39
N LEU A 216 11.46 15.78 7.43
CA LEU A 216 11.24 16.49 6.18
C LEU A 216 10.34 17.72 6.33
N ARG A 217 9.59 17.84 7.43
CA ARG A 217 8.66 18.96 7.70
C ARG A 217 7.62 19.19 6.60
N ARG A 218 7.23 18.12 5.91
CA ARG A 218 6.18 18.08 4.90
C ARG A 218 5.57 16.69 4.83
N LEU A 219 4.44 16.57 4.15
CA LEU A 219 3.87 15.26 3.83
C LEU A 219 4.69 14.53 2.77
N ILE A 220 4.62 13.21 2.79
CA ILE A 220 5.19 12.37 1.74
C ILE A 220 4.35 12.54 0.47
N ARG A 221 5.00 12.48 -0.69
CA ARG A 221 4.29 12.47 -1.98
C ARG A 221 4.04 11.02 -2.41
N PRO A 222 2.89 10.72 -3.04
CA PRO A 222 2.59 9.37 -3.52
C PRO A 222 3.71 8.78 -4.40
N GLU A 223 4.38 9.60 -5.19
CA GLU A 223 5.48 9.23 -6.09
C GLU A 223 6.73 8.80 -5.31
N GLU A 224 6.96 9.33 -4.11
CA GLU A 224 8.08 8.93 -3.25
C GLU A 224 7.86 7.52 -2.72
N VAL A 225 6.61 7.19 -2.33
CA VAL A 225 6.22 5.82 -1.97
C VAL A 225 6.33 4.89 -3.18
N ALA A 226 5.83 5.32 -4.33
CA ALA A 226 5.87 4.55 -5.57
C ALA A 226 7.31 4.22 -6.01
N SER A 227 8.25 5.14 -5.80
CA SER A 227 9.67 4.93 -6.10
C SER A 227 10.25 3.76 -5.29
N LEU A 228 9.97 3.69 -3.98
CA LEU A 228 10.42 2.59 -3.14
C LEU A 228 9.71 1.28 -3.52
N VAL A 229 8.39 1.31 -3.76
CA VAL A 229 7.63 0.11 -4.20
C VAL A 229 8.19 -0.40 -5.52
N THR A 230 8.50 0.46 -6.49
CA THR A 230 9.09 0.06 -7.77
C THR A 230 10.47 -0.57 -7.58
N TYR A 231 11.30 -0.01 -6.70
CA TYR A 231 12.60 -0.60 -6.35
C TYR A 231 12.45 -2.00 -5.77
N VAL A 232 11.61 -2.18 -4.74
CA VAL A 232 11.44 -3.50 -4.10
C VAL A 232 10.70 -4.51 -4.98
N SER A 233 10.05 -4.05 -6.04
CA SER A 233 9.41 -4.90 -7.07
C SER A 233 10.36 -5.34 -8.17
N SER A 234 11.62 -4.89 -8.16
CA SER A 234 12.60 -5.14 -9.21
C SER A 234 13.64 -6.19 -8.84
N ASP A 235 14.49 -6.56 -9.81
CA ASP A 235 15.66 -7.42 -9.56
C ASP A 235 16.78 -6.68 -8.80
N ARG A 236 16.72 -5.34 -8.73
CA ARG A 236 17.68 -4.52 -7.98
C ARG A 236 17.58 -4.71 -6.47
N SER A 237 16.43 -5.22 -6.00
CA SER A 237 16.17 -5.49 -4.58
C SER A 237 16.21 -6.99 -4.23
N ALA A 238 16.80 -7.84 -5.07
CA ALA A 238 16.80 -9.30 -4.88
C ALA A 238 17.36 -9.77 -3.51
N ALA A 239 18.18 -8.96 -2.84
CA ALA A 239 18.71 -9.22 -1.50
C ALA A 239 17.81 -8.71 -0.38
N THR A 240 16.67 -8.08 -0.69
CA THR A 240 15.75 -7.50 0.31
C THR A 240 14.49 -8.34 0.39
N THR A 241 14.32 -9.07 1.50
CA THR A 241 13.10 -9.85 1.77
C THR A 241 12.83 -9.91 3.28
N GLY A 242 11.55 -9.95 3.65
CA GLY A 242 11.12 -9.94 5.05
C GLY A 242 11.40 -8.62 5.76
N ALA A 243 11.64 -7.55 5.01
CA ALA A 243 11.96 -6.22 5.54
C ALA A 243 10.71 -5.35 5.70
N ALA A 244 10.79 -4.45 6.67
CA ALA A 244 9.91 -3.30 6.83
C ALA A 244 10.71 -2.06 6.43
N LEU A 245 10.29 -1.34 5.39
CA LEU A 245 11.04 -0.28 4.75
C LEU A 245 10.28 1.04 4.86
N SER A 246 10.79 1.95 5.67
CA SER A 246 10.15 3.23 5.92
C SER A 246 10.33 4.20 4.74
N VAL A 247 9.27 4.94 4.43
CA VAL A 247 9.24 6.11 3.57
C VAL A 247 8.31 7.14 4.23
N ASP A 248 8.70 7.54 5.43
CA ASP A 248 7.89 8.32 6.38
C ASP A 248 8.47 9.72 6.68
N GLY A 249 9.56 10.09 6.01
CA GLY A 249 10.22 11.37 6.24
C GLY A 249 10.93 11.47 7.59
N GLY A 250 11.28 10.33 8.21
CA GLY A 250 11.87 10.27 9.53
C GLY A 250 10.88 10.63 10.63
N LEU A 251 9.60 10.32 10.42
CA LEU A 251 8.55 10.58 11.41
C LEU A 251 8.69 9.70 12.64
N VAL A 252 8.95 8.41 12.44
CA VAL A 252 9.15 7.44 13.52
C VAL A 252 10.53 7.63 14.13
N PRO A 253 10.63 7.98 15.43
CA PRO A 253 11.90 8.33 16.07
C PRO A 253 12.72 7.10 16.48
N THR A 254 12.94 6.19 15.55
CA THR A 254 13.78 4.99 15.72
C THR A 254 14.65 4.77 14.49
N ILE A 255 15.84 4.21 14.67
CA ILE A 255 16.72 3.78 13.57
C ILE A 255 16.37 2.38 13.07
N PHE A 256 15.51 1.65 13.80
CA PHE A 256 14.98 0.34 13.41
C PHE A 256 13.47 0.45 13.25
N PRO A 257 12.91 -0.02 12.13
CA PRO A 257 11.46 -0.08 11.91
C PRO A 257 10.78 -1.10 12.83
#